data_c03b19bc8e6ddff50c204035a5307d89
#
_entry.id   c03b19bc8e6ddff50c204035a5307d89
#
_cell.length_a   1.000
_cell.length_b   1.000
_cell.length_c   1.000
_cell.angle_alpha   90.00
_cell.angle_beta   90.00
_cell.angle_gamma   90.00
#
_symmetry.space_group_name_H-M   'P 1'
#
loop_
_entity.id
_entity.type
_entity.pdbx_description
1 polymer ?
#
loop_
_entity_poly.entity_id
_entity_poly.type
_entity_poly.pdbx_seq_one_letter_code
_entity_poly.pdbx_strand_id
1 'polypeptide(L)'
;YAPFQKQFVKKIIKKNDVVIDVGAHIGYYTLLFSDLVGENGKVFSFEPVLESFKLLEKNIEENNFTNVTSIQKAVSNETKLTKLFLTPNATTHRISNTEKNPDYVDVYSITLDEYFKEFNGKINFLKCVSQGADFAVLQGMQELIKKMDDIKLMIAFAPSRLIEFGSKPSEFLKTLVSANFFIYEINWNKQIFLTTPEQLLKKYTPEKN
;
A
#
# COMPACT_ATOMS: atom_id res chain seq x y z
N TYR A 1 -11.41 -11.42 0.15
CA TYR A 1 -9.92 -11.45 0.12
C TYR A 1 -9.51 -12.29 -1.08
N ALA A 2 -8.54 -11.83 -1.84
CA ALA A 2 -8.20 -12.35 -3.14
C ALA A 2 -7.17 -13.51 -3.03
N PRO A 3 -7.62 -14.78 -3.09
CA PRO A 3 -6.73 -15.93 -2.85
C PRO A 3 -5.58 -16.01 -3.85
N PHE A 4 -5.71 -15.40 -5.04
CA PHE A 4 -4.67 -15.42 -6.05
C PHE A 4 -3.51 -14.48 -5.70
N GLN A 5 -3.79 -13.28 -5.20
CA GLN A 5 -2.75 -12.36 -4.73
C GLN A 5 -1.95 -13.01 -3.58
N LYS A 6 -2.60 -13.79 -2.70
CA LYS A 6 -1.92 -14.57 -1.67
C LYS A 6 -0.94 -15.58 -2.26
N GLN A 7 -1.33 -16.30 -3.31
CA GLN A 7 -0.42 -17.25 -3.99
C GLN A 7 0.75 -16.53 -4.68
N PHE A 8 0.48 -15.35 -5.23
CA PHE A 8 1.50 -14.53 -5.87
C PHE A 8 2.56 -14.06 -4.87
N VAL A 9 2.15 -13.44 -3.76
CA VAL A 9 3.10 -12.94 -2.76
C VAL A 9 3.93 -14.07 -2.14
N LYS A 10 3.37 -15.27 -1.97
CA LYS A 10 4.11 -16.47 -1.53
C LYS A 10 5.25 -16.88 -2.47
N LYS A 11 5.17 -16.53 -3.76
CA LYS A 11 6.22 -16.84 -4.73
C LYS A 11 7.36 -15.81 -4.73
N ILE A 12 7.04 -14.55 -4.44
CA ILE A 12 8.00 -13.45 -4.54
C ILE A 12 8.67 -13.09 -3.22
N ILE A 13 7.95 -13.17 -2.10
CA ILE A 13 8.53 -12.88 -0.78
C ILE A 13 9.39 -14.06 -0.33
N LYS A 14 10.58 -13.75 0.16
CA LYS A 14 11.57 -14.73 0.60
C LYS A 14 11.83 -14.60 2.11
N LYS A 15 12.41 -15.64 2.69
CA LYS A 15 12.92 -15.56 4.07
C LYS A 15 13.93 -14.42 4.19
N ASN A 16 13.88 -13.72 5.31
CA ASN A 16 14.69 -12.56 5.66
C ASN A 16 14.42 -11.28 4.84
N ASP A 17 13.39 -11.27 3.99
CA ASP A 17 12.96 -10.04 3.31
C ASP A 17 12.46 -9.00 4.33
N VAL A 18 12.59 -7.72 3.95
CA VAL A 18 11.95 -6.59 4.62
C VAL A 18 10.77 -6.16 3.74
N VAL A 19 9.59 -6.13 4.35
CA VAL A 19 8.33 -5.89 3.65
C VAL A 19 7.58 -4.73 4.27
N ILE A 20 6.95 -3.90 3.44
CA ILE A 20 6.06 -2.82 3.87
C ILE A 20 4.62 -3.16 3.46
N ASP A 21 3.67 -3.04 4.40
CA ASP A 21 2.23 -3.19 4.20
C ASP A 21 1.54 -1.85 4.46
N VAL A 22 1.22 -1.10 3.41
CA VAL A 22 0.45 0.16 3.50
C VAL A 22 -1.03 -0.13 3.35
N GLY A 23 -1.82 0.36 4.32
CA GLY A 23 -3.24 0.02 4.46
C GLY A 23 -3.40 -1.42 4.96
N ALA A 24 -2.77 -1.71 6.11
CA ALA A 24 -2.72 -3.05 6.69
C ALA A 24 -4.09 -3.53 7.19
N HIS A 25 -5.00 -2.58 7.52
CA HIS A 25 -6.32 -2.86 8.10
C HIS A 25 -6.19 -3.76 9.34
N ILE A 26 -6.92 -4.85 9.43
CA ILE A 26 -6.83 -5.80 10.54
C ILE A 26 -5.65 -6.78 10.45
N GLY A 27 -4.74 -6.62 9.46
CA GLY A 27 -3.50 -7.36 9.38
C GLY A 27 -3.49 -8.61 8.50
N TYR A 28 -4.48 -8.84 7.63
CA TYR A 28 -4.52 -10.04 6.79
C TYR A 28 -3.21 -10.29 6.00
N TYR A 29 -2.70 -9.24 5.32
CA TYR A 29 -1.43 -9.35 4.60
C TYR A 29 -0.23 -9.25 5.53
N THR A 30 -0.28 -8.42 6.56
CA THR A 30 0.76 -8.29 7.56
C THR A 30 1.15 -9.65 8.16
N LEU A 31 0.16 -10.43 8.65
CA LEU A 31 0.40 -11.75 9.23
C LEU A 31 0.97 -12.73 8.19
N LEU A 32 0.44 -12.69 6.97
CA LEU A 32 0.98 -13.50 5.87
C LEU A 32 2.43 -13.15 5.56
N PHE A 33 2.76 -11.86 5.50
CA PHE A 33 4.13 -11.40 5.24
C PHE A 33 5.06 -11.79 6.37
N SER A 34 4.63 -11.64 7.63
CA SER A 34 5.39 -12.03 8.82
C SER A 34 5.78 -13.52 8.78
N ASP A 35 4.83 -14.40 8.47
CA ASP A 35 5.08 -15.84 8.30
C ASP A 35 6.06 -16.12 7.14
N LEU A 36 5.91 -15.43 6.00
CA LEU A 36 6.74 -15.65 4.82
C LEU A 36 8.18 -15.20 5.02
N VAL A 37 8.40 -14.02 5.62
CA VAL A 37 9.76 -13.52 5.85
C VAL A 37 10.49 -14.23 6.99
N GLY A 38 9.75 -14.82 7.93
CA GLY A 38 10.29 -15.55 9.09
C GLY A 38 10.98 -14.64 10.11
N GLU A 39 11.54 -15.22 11.16
CA GLU A 39 12.03 -14.54 12.35
C GLU A 39 13.09 -13.46 12.09
N ASN A 40 13.96 -13.66 11.11
CA ASN A 40 15.00 -12.70 10.73
C ASN A 40 14.56 -11.66 9.70
N GLY A 41 13.36 -11.82 9.09
CA GLY A 41 12.75 -10.82 8.23
C GLY A 41 12.06 -9.74 9.03
N LYS A 42 11.55 -8.70 8.36
CA LYS A 42 10.83 -7.61 9.01
C LYS A 42 9.59 -7.20 8.22
N VAL A 43 8.52 -6.86 8.92
CA VAL A 43 7.31 -6.29 8.32
C VAL A 43 7.01 -4.96 8.99
N PHE A 44 6.86 -3.90 8.19
CA PHE A 44 6.40 -2.58 8.65
C PHE A 44 4.98 -2.37 8.15
N SER A 45 4.02 -2.25 9.06
CA SER A 45 2.59 -2.21 8.75
C SER A 45 1.97 -0.88 9.15
N PHE A 46 1.43 -0.15 8.19
CA PHE A 46 0.82 1.16 8.40
C PHE A 46 -0.69 1.06 8.30
N GLU A 47 -1.38 1.47 9.37
CA GLU A 47 -2.84 1.53 9.43
C GLU A 47 -3.27 2.77 10.24
N PRO A 48 -3.92 3.76 9.62
CA PRO A 48 -4.28 4.99 10.30
C PRO A 48 -5.50 4.89 11.23
N VAL A 49 -6.46 4.00 10.95
CA VAL A 49 -7.73 3.91 11.69
C VAL A 49 -7.53 3.17 13.01
N LEU A 50 -7.79 3.85 14.13
CA LEU A 50 -7.53 3.32 15.47
C LEU A 50 -8.18 1.96 15.71
N GLU A 51 -9.43 1.77 15.30
CA GLU A 51 -10.16 0.51 15.51
C GLU A 51 -9.52 -0.65 14.73
N SER A 52 -9.16 -0.40 13.47
CA SER A 52 -8.46 -1.37 12.63
C SER A 52 -7.06 -1.65 13.16
N PHE A 53 -6.36 -0.59 13.60
CA PHE A 53 -5.01 -0.69 14.17
C PHE A 53 -4.97 -1.55 15.46
N LYS A 54 -5.92 -1.35 16.37
CA LYS A 54 -6.04 -2.19 17.57
C LYS A 54 -6.26 -3.67 17.22
N LEU A 55 -7.07 -3.94 16.21
CA LEU A 55 -7.28 -5.32 15.74
C LEU A 55 -6.03 -5.89 15.05
N LEU A 56 -5.28 -5.06 14.29
CA LEU A 56 -4.00 -5.44 13.73
C LEU A 56 -3.01 -5.86 14.83
N GLU A 57 -2.84 -5.03 15.87
CA GLU A 57 -1.95 -5.33 16.99
C GLU A 57 -2.35 -6.60 17.72
N LYS A 58 -3.65 -6.75 18.02
CA LYS A 58 -4.19 -7.97 18.64
C LYS A 58 -3.91 -9.21 17.80
N ASN A 59 -4.10 -9.13 16.47
CA ASN A 59 -3.84 -10.26 15.59
C ASN A 59 -2.34 -10.59 15.50
N ILE A 60 -1.45 -9.60 15.56
CA ILE A 60 0.01 -9.82 15.63
C ILE A 60 0.36 -10.55 16.92
N GLU A 61 -0.16 -10.09 18.06
CA GLU A 61 0.09 -10.68 19.39
C GLU A 61 -0.42 -12.12 19.48
N GLU A 62 -1.68 -12.38 19.08
CA GLU A 62 -2.29 -13.71 19.11
C GLU A 62 -1.58 -14.74 18.24
N ASN A 63 -0.88 -14.30 17.19
CA ASN A 63 -0.05 -15.16 16.34
C ASN A 63 1.43 -15.21 16.79
N ASN A 64 1.80 -14.55 17.89
CA ASN A 64 3.16 -14.49 18.44
C ASN A 64 4.21 -13.99 17.44
N PHE A 65 3.85 -13.06 16.56
CA PHE A 65 4.80 -12.47 15.61
C PHE A 65 5.62 -11.36 16.27
N THR A 66 6.93 -11.53 16.31
CA THR A 66 7.89 -10.57 16.90
C THR A 66 8.64 -9.75 15.85
N ASN A 67 8.44 -10.05 14.57
CA ASN A 67 9.12 -9.44 13.43
C ASN A 67 8.27 -8.37 12.72
N VAL A 68 7.15 -7.95 13.33
CA VAL A 68 6.25 -6.92 12.82
C VAL A 68 6.41 -5.64 13.64
N THR A 69 6.51 -4.50 12.95
CA THR A 69 6.37 -3.16 13.51
C THR A 69 5.09 -2.56 12.97
N SER A 70 4.11 -2.36 13.84
CA SER A 70 2.84 -1.70 13.51
C SER A 70 2.94 -0.20 13.75
N ILE A 71 2.44 0.61 12.81
CA ILE A 71 2.53 2.07 12.83
C ILE A 71 1.14 2.66 12.61
N GLN A 72 0.59 3.36 13.63
CA GLN A 72 -0.71 4.02 13.52
C GLN A 72 -0.57 5.36 12.79
N LYS A 73 -0.28 5.31 11.51
CA LYS A 73 -0.20 6.49 10.63
C LYS A 73 -0.71 6.15 9.24
N ALA A 74 -1.25 7.15 8.57
CA ALA A 74 -1.47 7.09 7.13
C ALA A 74 -0.13 7.27 6.40
N VAL A 75 0.05 6.61 5.26
CA VAL A 75 1.17 6.91 4.36
C VAL A 75 0.67 7.81 3.24
N SER A 76 1.41 8.89 2.98
CA SER A 76 1.05 9.91 1.99
C SER A 76 2.30 10.57 1.40
N ASN A 77 2.12 11.62 0.60
CA ASN A 77 3.19 12.45 0.05
C ASN A 77 3.65 13.57 0.99
N GLU A 78 2.99 13.74 2.14
CA GLU A 78 3.35 14.78 3.13
C GLU A 78 3.19 14.22 4.55
N THR A 79 4.08 14.65 5.44
CA THR A 79 3.99 14.38 6.88
C THR A 79 3.23 15.50 7.56
N LYS A 80 1.98 15.23 7.93
CA LYS A 80 1.07 16.20 8.56
C LYS A 80 -0.11 15.56 9.24
N LEU A 81 -0.83 16.35 10.05
CA LEU A 81 -2.19 15.99 10.46
C LEU A 81 -3.13 16.11 9.26
N THR A 82 -3.92 15.10 8.97
CA THR A 82 -4.83 15.06 7.82
C THR A 82 -6.16 14.40 8.19
N LYS A 83 -7.18 14.61 7.37
CA LYS A 83 -8.50 14.03 7.55
C LYS A 83 -8.62 12.72 6.78
N LEU A 84 -9.02 11.67 7.46
CA LEU A 84 -9.41 10.40 6.88
C LEU A 84 -10.93 10.29 6.91
N PHE A 85 -11.56 10.22 5.75
CA PHE A 85 -13.00 10.09 5.65
C PHE A 85 -13.45 8.65 5.86
N LEU A 86 -14.36 8.49 6.81
CA LEU A 86 -14.94 7.19 7.12
C LEU A 86 -16.06 6.90 6.12
N THR A 87 -16.12 5.67 5.67
CA THR A 87 -17.22 5.17 4.86
C THR A 87 -17.95 4.10 5.64
N PRO A 88 -19.22 3.79 5.34
CA PRO A 88 -19.96 2.71 6.02
C PRO A 88 -19.25 1.35 5.97
N ASN A 89 -18.38 1.15 4.99
CA ASN A 89 -17.56 -0.04 4.88
C ASN A 89 -16.13 0.27 5.38
N ALA A 90 -15.76 -0.28 6.53
CA ALA A 90 -14.45 -0.07 7.15
C ALA A 90 -13.24 -0.37 6.23
N THR A 91 -13.43 -1.21 5.21
CA THR A 91 -12.36 -1.53 4.26
C THR A 91 -12.13 -0.46 3.19
N THR A 92 -12.95 0.61 3.16
CA THR A 92 -12.91 1.66 2.13
C THR A 92 -12.68 3.06 2.70
N HIS A 93 -12.29 3.18 3.98
CA HIS A 93 -11.89 4.47 4.56
C HIS A 93 -10.76 5.10 3.75
N ARG A 94 -10.81 6.42 3.53
CA ARG A 94 -9.87 7.12 2.65
C ARG A 94 -9.57 8.54 3.08
N ILE A 95 -8.38 9.01 2.80
CA ILE A 95 -8.05 10.42 2.80
C ILE A 95 -8.79 11.06 1.60
N SER A 96 -9.47 12.20 1.81
CA SER A 96 -10.13 12.94 0.74
C SER A 96 -10.03 14.44 0.98
N ASN A 97 -9.97 15.20 -0.10
CA ASN A 97 -9.98 16.66 -0.05
C ASN A 97 -11.37 17.25 -0.33
N THR A 98 -12.40 16.42 -0.44
CA THR A 98 -13.77 16.89 -0.73
C THR A 98 -14.63 16.87 0.52
N GLU A 99 -15.24 18.01 0.87
CA GLU A 99 -16.07 18.22 2.07
C GLU A 99 -17.43 17.49 2.04
N LYS A 100 -17.68 16.61 1.09
CA LYS A 100 -19.00 15.97 0.89
C LYS A 100 -19.32 14.85 1.87
N ASN A 101 -18.40 14.44 2.74
CA ASN A 101 -18.64 13.37 3.70
C ASN A 101 -18.51 13.90 5.13
N PRO A 102 -19.57 13.85 5.96
CA PRO A 102 -19.58 14.43 7.31
C PRO A 102 -18.71 13.64 8.33
N ASP A 103 -18.45 12.35 8.08
CA ASP A 103 -17.72 11.50 9.01
C ASP A 103 -16.25 11.42 8.64
N TYR A 104 -15.41 12.01 9.46
CA TYR A 104 -13.95 11.91 9.34
C TYR A 104 -13.28 11.76 10.71
N VAL A 105 -12.07 11.25 10.70
CA VAL A 105 -11.17 11.26 11.85
C VAL A 105 -9.87 11.95 11.47
N ASP A 106 -9.30 12.67 12.40
CA ASP A 106 -7.97 13.24 12.23
C ASP A 106 -6.92 12.15 12.43
N VAL A 107 -6.01 12.01 11.46
CA VAL A 107 -4.92 11.04 11.50
C VAL A 107 -3.60 11.72 11.14
N TYR A 108 -2.50 11.23 11.69
CA TYR A 108 -1.18 11.65 11.23
C TYR A 108 -0.81 10.88 9.97
N SER A 109 -0.37 11.61 8.94
CA SER A 109 0.29 11.03 7.77
C SER A 109 1.81 11.14 7.90
N ILE A 110 2.53 10.27 7.17
CA ILE A 110 3.97 10.28 7.04
C ILE A 110 4.36 9.86 5.63
N THR A 111 5.46 10.40 5.12
CA THR A 111 6.07 9.88 3.89
C THR A 111 6.95 8.67 4.21
N LEU A 112 7.05 7.71 3.29
CA LEU A 112 7.99 6.59 3.48
C LEU A 112 9.44 7.06 3.40
N ASP A 113 9.72 8.10 2.62
CA ASP A 113 11.05 8.71 2.56
C ASP A 113 11.50 9.23 3.93
N GLU A 114 10.60 9.87 4.69
CA GLU A 114 10.91 10.34 6.03
C GLU A 114 11.01 9.19 7.05
N TYR A 115 10.06 8.25 7.01
CA TYR A 115 10.04 7.13 7.95
C TYR A 115 11.29 6.25 7.84
N PHE A 116 11.74 6.00 6.61
CA PHE A 116 12.89 5.14 6.33
C PHE A 116 14.20 5.92 6.07
N LYS A 117 14.25 7.21 6.42
CA LYS A 117 15.41 8.08 6.18
C LYS A 117 16.72 7.49 6.73
N GLU A 118 16.67 7.01 7.97
CA GLU A 118 17.83 6.44 8.68
C GLU A 118 17.92 4.91 8.53
N PHE A 119 17.02 4.30 7.74
CA PHE A 119 17.04 2.86 7.53
C PHE A 119 18.10 2.47 6.50
N ASN A 120 19.09 1.70 6.96
CA ASN A 120 20.23 1.27 6.14
C ASN A 120 20.06 -0.15 5.56
N GLY A 121 18.90 -0.76 5.75
CA GLY A 121 18.59 -2.08 5.20
C GLY A 121 18.00 -2.02 3.79
N LYS A 122 17.89 -3.18 3.15
CA LYS A 122 17.19 -3.34 1.87
C LYS A 122 15.70 -3.58 2.16
N ILE A 123 14.82 -2.87 1.46
CA ILE A 123 13.38 -3.15 1.42
C ILE A 123 13.11 -3.93 0.14
N ASN A 124 12.52 -5.11 0.25
CA ASN A 124 12.36 -6.05 -0.84
C ASN A 124 10.99 -5.97 -1.50
N PHE A 125 9.97 -5.66 -0.71
CA PHE A 125 8.59 -5.66 -1.20
C PHE A 125 7.74 -4.61 -0.49
N LEU A 126 6.85 -3.97 -1.23
CA LEU A 126 5.82 -3.08 -0.69
C LEU A 126 4.47 -3.44 -1.28
N LYS A 127 3.48 -3.64 -0.42
CA LYS A 127 2.07 -3.67 -0.80
C LYS A 127 1.43 -2.33 -0.43
N CYS A 128 0.68 -1.74 -1.37
CA CYS A 128 -0.10 -0.54 -1.13
C CYS A 128 -1.55 -0.74 -1.62
N VAL A 129 -2.48 -0.60 -0.69
CA VAL A 129 -3.92 -0.53 -0.98
C VAL A 129 -4.49 0.55 -0.07
N SER A 130 -4.50 1.79 -0.54
CA SER A 130 -4.84 2.99 0.23
C SER A 130 -6.08 3.72 -0.28
N GLN A 131 -6.94 3.02 -1.03
CA GLN A 131 -8.27 3.47 -1.45
C GLN A 131 -8.26 4.81 -2.21
N GLY A 132 -7.30 4.99 -3.13
CA GLY A 132 -7.13 6.17 -3.98
C GLY A 132 -5.94 7.05 -3.59
N ALA A 133 -5.43 6.95 -2.36
CA ALA A 133 -4.20 7.64 -1.95
C ALA A 133 -2.92 6.96 -2.48
N ASP A 134 -3.05 5.89 -3.26
CA ASP A 134 -1.94 5.07 -3.76
C ASP A 134 -0.90 5.90 -4.53
N PHE A 135 -1.33 6.94 -5.26
CA PHE A 135 -0.41 7.86 -5.93
C PHE A 135 0.33 8.77 -4.93
N ALA A 136 -0.34 9.26 -3.89
CA ALA A 136 0.32 10.04 -2.86
C ALA A 136 1.38 9.20 -2.11
N VAL A 137 1.09 7.92 -1.84
CA VAL A 137 2.09 6.99 -1.29
C VAL A 137 3.30 6.87 -2.22
N LEU A 138 3.08 6.68 -3.53
CA LEU A 138 4.15 6.60 -4.52
C LEU A 138 4.98 7.90 -4.57
N GLN A 139 4.35 9.07 -4.46
CA GLN A 139 5.03 10.36 -4.40
C GLN A 139 5.88 10.52 -3.12
N GLY A 140 5.42 9.98 -1.99
CA GLY A 140 6.11 10.03 -0.69
C GLY A 140 7.20 8.98 -0.47
N MET A 141 7.59 8.22 -1.53
CA MET A 141 8.64 7.20 -1.46
C MET A 141 9.67 7.29 -2.59
N GLN A 142 9.83 8.45 -3.20
CA GLN A 142 10.71 8.61 -4.36
C GLN A 142 12.19 8.42 -4.02
N GLU A 143 12.64 8.91 -2.86
CA GLU A 143 14.02 8.71 -2.41
C GLU A 143 14.24 7.25 -1.97
N LEU A 144 13.24 6.64 -1.36
CA LEU A 144 13.29 5.22 -1.02
C LEU A 144 13.44 4.34 -2.26
N ILE A 145 12.66 4.62 -3.33
CA ILE A 145 12.78 3.90 -4.62
C ILE A 145 14.19 4.04 -5.19
N LYS A 146 14.76 5.24 -5.19
CA LYS A 146 16.12 5.48 -5.71
C LYS A 146 17.21 4.72 -4.94
N LYS A 147 17.00 4.50 -3.63
CA LYS A 147 17.93 3.76 -2.76
C LYS A 147 17.82 2.23 -2.92
N MET A 148 16.74 1.73 -3.51
CA MET A 148 16.41 0.30 -3.56
C MET A 148 16.49 -0.24 -4.99
N ASP A 149 17.57 -0.96 -5.32
CA ASP A 149 17.83 -1.45 -6.69
C ASP A 149 16.80 -2.49 -7.20
N ASP A 150 16.05 -3.16 -6.31
CA ASP A 150 15.16 -4.28 -6.68
C ASP A 150 13.93 -4.38 -5.78
N ILE A 151 13.35 -3.24 -5.42
CA ILE A 151 12.08 -3.22 -4.69
C ILE A 151 10.93 -3.65 -5.60
N LYS A 152 10.08 -4.54 -5.11
CA LYS A 152 8.86 -4.95 -5.81
C LYS A 152 7.64 -4.28 -5.20
N LEU A 153 6.79 -3.73 -6.05
CA LEU A 153 5.59 -3.03 -5.62
C LEU A 153 4.34 -3.84 -6.01
N MET A 154 3.43 -4.04 -5.08
CA MET A 154 2.07 -4.51 -5.34
C MET A 154 1.10 -3.39 -4.96
N ILE A 155 0.60 -2.69 -5.96
CA ILE A 155 -0.22 -1.48 -5.77
C ILE A 155 -1.57 -1.66 -6.44
N ALA A 156 -2.64 -1.17 -5.79
CA ALA A 156 -3.96 -1.13 -6.40
C ALA A 156 -4.00 -0.05 -7.49
N PHE A 157 -4.54 -0.39 -8.66
CA PHE A 157 -4.81 0.56 -9.73
C PHE A 157 -6.31 0.66 -9.94
N ALA A 158 -6.91 1.68 -9.38
CA ALA A 158 -8.34 1.99 -9.45
C ALA A 158 -8.53 3.43 -9.95
N PRO A 159 -8.67 3.66 -11.28
CA PRO A 159 -8.76 5.01 -11.86
C PRO A 159 -9.83 5.90 -11.24
N SER A 160 -11.03 5.38 -10.95
CA SER A 160 -12.09 6.14 -10.29
C SER A 160 -11.64 6.66 -8.91
N ARG A 161 -11.00 5.80 -8.10
CA ARG A 161 -10.50 6.17 -6.77
C ARG A 161 -9.37 7.20 -6.84
N LEU A 162 -8.44 7.04 -7.77
CA LEU A 162 -7.37 8.01 -8.00
C LEU A 162 -7.95 9.39 -8.36
N ILE A 163 -8.97 9.45 -9.22
CA ILE A 163 -9.64 10.70 -9.61
C ILE A 163 -10.40 11.30 -8.42
N GLU A 164 -11.14 10.52 -7.66
CA GLU A 164 -11.82 10.97 -6.44
C GLU A 164 -10.84 11.57 -5.43
N PHE A 165 -9.62 11.07 -5.39
CA PHE A 165 -8.54 11.59 -4.56
C PHE A 165 -7.85 12.85 -5.17
N GLY A 166 -8.23 13.26 -6.37
CA GLY A 166 -7.64 14.39 -7.09
C GLY A 166 -6.38 14.05 -7.90
N SER A 167 -6.12 12.77 -8.13
CA SER A 167 -4.97 12.29 -8.88
C SER A 167 -5.34 11.88 -10.30
N LYS A 168 -4.39 11.98 -11.23
CA LYS A 168 -4.57 11.50 -12.59
C LYS A 168 -3.99 10.10 -12.75
N PRO A 169 -4.80 9.09 -13.17
CA PRO A 169 -4.31 7.73 -13.40
C PRO A 169 -3.12 7.64 -14.34
N SER A 170 -3.07 8.52 -15.35
CA SER A 170 -1.95 8.59 -16.30
C SER A 170 -0.65 9.06 -15.65
N GLU A 171 -0.71 10.02 -14.72
CA GLU A 171 0.46 10.51 -13.98
C GLU A 171 1.00 9.43 -13.02
N PHE A 172 0.11 8.70 -12.34
CA PHE A 172 0.48 7.56 -11.51
C PHE A 172 1.30 6.51 -12.29
N LEU A 173 0.77 6.07 -13.44
CA LEU A 173 1.46 5.07 -14.28
C LEU A 173 2.75 5.61 -14.89
N LYS A 174 2.78 6.89 -15.32
CA LYS A 174 3.98 7.55 -15.83
C LYS A 174 5.07 7.60 -14.75
N THR A 175 4.73 7.87 -13.50
CA THR A 175 5.69 7.91 -12.38
C THR A 175 6.35 6.55 -12.19
N LEU A 176 5.60 5.45 -12.24
CA LEU A 176 6.16 4.09 -12.17
C LEU A 176 7.16 3.81 -13.31
N VAL A 177 6.78 4.13 -14.54
CA VAL A 177 7.66 3.93 -15.70
C VAL A 177 8.92 4.81 -15.62
N SER A 178 8.77 6.08 -15.19
CA SER A 178 9.90 6.99 -15.03
C SER A 178 10.87 6.55 -13.90
N ALA A 179 10.38 5.76 -12.95
CA ALA A 179 11.19 5.10 -11.91
C ALA A 179 11.72 3.71 -12.36
N ASN A 180 11.68 3.41 -13.66
CA ASN A 180 12.16 2.17 -14.29
C ASN A 180 11.42 0.89 -13.85
N PHE A 181 10.19 0.98 -13.37
CA PHE A 181 9.39 -0.21 -13.09
C PHE A 181 8.81 -0.83 -14.37
N PHE A 182 8.91 -2.14 -14.48
CA PHE A 182 8.08 -2.93 -15.38
C PHE A 182 6.74 -3.19 -14.71
N ILE A 183 5.64 -2.95 -15.43
CA ILE A 183 4.30 -3.06 -14.89
C ILE A 183 3.70 -4.41 -15.29
N TYR A 184 3.29 -5.19 -14.30
CA TYR A 184 2.57 -6.44 -14.50
C TYR A 184 1.15 -6.30 -13.96
N GLU A 185 0.17 -6.65 -14.76
CA GLU A 185 -1.21 -6.73 -14.31
C GLU A 185 -1.49 -8.09 -13.69
N ILE A 186 -2.13 -8.09 -12.51
CA ILE A 186 -2.73 -9.27 -11.90
C ILE A 186 -4.24 -9.15 -12.12
N ASN A 187 -4.79 -9.93 -13.05
CA ASN A 187 -6.20 -9.85 -13.41
C ASN A 187 -7.09 -10.79 -12.58
N TRP A 188 -8.41 -10.64 -12.72
CA TRP A 188 -9.42 -11.46 -12.05
C TRP A 188 -9.36 -12.95 -12.47
N ASN A 189 -8.85 -13.24 -13.66
CA ASN A 189 -8.65 -14.61 -14.17
C ASN A 189 -7.38 -15.27 -13.63
N LYS A 190 -6.75 -14.69 -12.62
CA LYS A 190 -5.54 -15.20 -11.96
C LYS A 190 -4.32 -15.28 -12.87
N GLN A 191 -4.25 -14.42 -13.86
CA GLN A 191 -3.12 -14.32 -14.78
C GLN A 191 -2.25 -13.13 -14.41
N ILE A 192 -0.96 -13.26 -14.67
CA ILE A 192 0.03 -12.20 -14.52
C ILE A 192 0.70 -12.01 -15.87
N PHE A 193 0.65 -10.82 -16.40
CA PHE A 193 1.28 -10.50 -17.68
C PHE A 193 1.82 -9.09 -17.70
N LEU A 194 2.91 -8.91 -18.44
CA LEU A 194 3.49 -7.62 -18.69
C LEU A 194 2.48 -6.74 -19.43
N THR A 195 2.35 -5.49 -19.01
CA THR A 195 1.39 -4.54 -19.58
C THR A 195 2.02 -3.15 -19.70
N THR A 196 1.34 -2.25 -20.39
CA THR A 196 1.78 -0.85 -20.52
C THR A 196 0.76 0.11 -19.91
N PRO A 197 1.17 1.35 -19.59
CA PRO A 197 0.25 2.40 -19.14
C PRO A 197 -0.96 2.57 -20.07
N GLU A 198 -0.73 2.57 -21.39
CA GLU A 198 -1.78 2.76 -22.40
C GLU A 198 -2.80 1.62 -22.38
N GLN A 199 -2.33 0.38 -22.23
CA GLN A 199 -3.20 -0.81 -22.12
C GLN A 199 -4.07 -0.75 -20.85
N LEU A 200 -3.48 -0.37 -19.72
CA LEU A 200 -4.21 -0.23 -18.45
C LEU A 200 -5.24 0.90 -18.51
N LEU A 201 -4.87 2.08 -19.04
CA LEU A 201 -5.77 3.22 -19.17
C LEU A 201 -6.93 2.93 -20.14
N LYS A 202 -6.69 2.16 -21.19
CA LYS A 202 -7.75 1.72 -22.12
C LYS A 202 -8.69 0.69 -21.50
N LYS A 203 -8.15 -0.20 -20.67
CA LYS A 203 -8.90 -1.29 -20.04
C LYS A 203 -9.73 -0.84 -18.83
N TYR A 204 -9.14 -0.03 -17.98
CA TYR A 204 -9.71 0.46 -16.73
C TYR A 204 -10.04 1.94 -16.88
N THR A 205 -11.26 2.23 -17.32
CA THR A 205 -11.77 3.60 -17.37
C THR A 205 -12.54 3.93 -16.08
N PRO A 206 -12.66 5.22 -15.71
CA PRO A 206 -13.38 5.63 -14.50
C PRO A 206 -14.83 5.11 -14.42
N GLU A 207 -15.46 4.90 -15.58
CA GLU A 207 -16.84 4.42 -15.67
C GLU A 207 -16.96 2.88 -15.54
N LYS A 208 -15.85 2.15 -15.59
CA LYS A 208 -15.83 0.67 -15.61
C LYS A 208 -15.31 0.03 -14.33
N ASN A 209 -15.14 0.81 -13.27
CA ASN A 209 -14.64 0.33 -11.97
C ASN A 209 -15.74 0.32 -10.92
#